data_1170ee16856e0b55a6efc290a4593861
#
_entry.id   1170ee16856e0b55a6efc290a4593861
#
_cell.length_a   1.000
_cell.length_b   1.000
_cell.length_c   1.000
_cell.angle_alpha   90.00
_cell.angle_beta   90.00
_cell.angle_gamma   90.00
#
_symmetry.space_group_name_H-M   'P 1'
#
loop_
_entity.id
_entity.type
_entity.pdbx_description
1 polymer ?
#
loop_
_entity_poly.entity_id
_entity_poly.type
_entity_poly.pdbx_seq_one_letter_code
_entity_poly.pdbx_strand_id
1 'polypeptide(L)'
;QIEYINKHLKYRDGVVLCLHPHNDRGCGVATSELGVLAGAEEIEGTLFGNGERTGNVDIVTLAMNLYSHGVDPQLDFSNLPEIREKYETFTRMKVGERQPYAGDLVFSAFSGSHQDAISKGMAWREEKKLDKWTVPYLPIDPKDVGRTYEADVIRINSQSGKGGVAYI
;
A
#
# COMPACT_ATOMS: atom_id res chain seq x y z
N GLN A 1 -23.92 7.28 -4.05
CA GLN A 1 -24.73 6.03 -3.98
C GLN A 1 -24.75 5.44 -2.57
N ILE A 2 -23.59 5.19 -1.95
CA ILE A 2 -23.50 4.61 -0.60
C ILE A 2 -24.26 5.44 0.44
N GLU A 3 -24.01 6.74 0.53
CA GLU A 3 -24.74 7.64 1.43
C GLU A 3 -26.25 7.62 1.18
N TYR A 4 -26.67 7.56 -0.09
CA TYR A 4 -28.07 7.49 -0.44
C TYR A 4 -28.70 6.18 0.07
N ILE A 5 -28.03 5.04 -0.16
CA ILE A 5 -28.51 3.72 0.32
C ILE A 5 -28.57 3.71 1.84
N ASN A 6 -27.51 4.16 2.53
CA ASN A 6 -27.49 4.26 3.98
C ASN A 6 -28.68 5.04 4.55
N LYS A 7 -29.07 6.11 3.86
CA LYS A 7 -30.13 7.02 4.31
C LYS A 7 -31.54 6.53 3.98
N HIS A 8 -31.71 5.73 2.92
CA HIS A 8 -33.04 5.39 2.40
C HIS A 8 -33.38 3.89 2.44
N LEU A 9 -32.39 3.04 2.78
CA LEU A 9 -32.64 1.60 2.86
C LEU A 9 -33.55 1.31 4.06
N LYS A 10 -34.69 0.68 3.77
CA LYS A 10 -35.59 0.18 4.81
C LYS A 10 -34.88 -0.96 5.58
N TYR A 11 -34.99 -0.95 6.88
CA TYR A 11 -34.31 -1.92 7.76
C TYR A 11 -32.77 -1.87 7.67
N ARG A 12 -32.21 -0.67 7.51
CA ARG A 12 -30.75 -0.44 7.36
C ARG A 12 -29.93 -1.13 8.47
N ASP A 13 -30.41 -1.12 9.71
CA ASP A 13 -29.72 -1.73 10.85
C ASP A 13 -29.71 -3.27 10.82
N GLY A 14 -30.46 -3.87 9.94
CA GLY A 14 -30.53 -5.32 9.76
C GLY A 14 -29.66 -5.86 8.64
N VAL A 15 -28.83 -5.03 7.98
CA VAL A 15 -28.00 -5.42 6.84
C VAL A 15 -26.60 -4.83 6.95
N VAL A 16 -25.61 -5.55 6.42
CA VAL A 16 -24.26 -5.05 6.19
C VAL A 16 -24.20 -4.48 4.77
N LEU A 17 -23.74 -3.23 4.64
CA LEU A 17 -23.58 -2.62 3.33
C LEU A 17 -22.16 -2.91 2.82
N CYS A 18 -22.07 -3.87 1.91
CA CYS A 18 -20.84 -4.28 1.26
C CYS A 18 -20.62 -3.56 -0.08
N LEU A 19 -19.39 -3.22 -0.38
CA LEU A 19 -18.95 -2.67 -1.66
C LEU A 19 -17.94 -3.59 -2.33
N HIS A 20 -18.23 -4.00 -3.57
CA HIS A 20 -17.40 -4.88 -4.39
C HIS A 20 -16.94 -4.17 -5.66
N PRO A 21 -15.87 -3.34 -5.60
CA PRO A 21 -15.44 -2.60 -6.77
C PRO A 21 -14.47 -3.37 -7.65
N HIS A 22 -14.63 -3.21 -8.96
CA HIS A 22 -13.62 -3.54 -9.96
C HIS A 22 -12.71 -2.33 -10.26
N ASN A 23 -11.57 -2.59 -10.87
CA ASN A 23 -10.52 -1.59 -11.10
C ASN A 23 -10.43 -1.13 -12.57
N ASP A 24 -11.53 -1.21 -13.34
CA ASP A 24 -11.54 -0.95 -14.78
C ASP A 24 -11.01 0.43 -15.19
N ARG A 25 -11.12 1.40 -14.29
CA ARG A 25 -10.63 2.78 -14.50
C ARG A 25 -9.43 3.14 -13.60
N GLY A 26 -8.81 2.14 -12.95
CA GLY A 26 -7.71 2.37 -12.02
C GLY A 26 -8.11 3.06 -10.70
N CYS A 27 -9.40 3.08 -10.36
CA CYS A 27 -9.94 3.80 -9.19
C CYS A 27 -10.47 2.86 -8.08
N GLY A 28 -10.21 1.56 -8.16
CA GLY A 28 -10.76 0.58 -7.23
C GLY A 28 -10.46 0.90 -5.77
N VAL A 29 -9.22 1.22 -5.42
CA VAL A 29 -8.80 1.56 -4.06
C VAL A 29 -9.46 2.87 -3.61
N ALA A 30 -9.36 3.93 -4.40
CA ALA A 30 -9.96 5.22 -4.05
C ALA A 30 -11.49 5.14 -3.90
N THR A 31 -12.15 4.34 -4.76
CA THR A 31 -13.59 4.10 -4.65
C THR A 31 -13.94 3.38 -3.34
N SER A 32 -13.11 2.43 -2.92
CA SER A 32 -13.31 1.70 -1.67
C SER A 32 -13.11 2.60 -0.44
N GLU A 33 -12.05 3.40 -0.42
CA GLU A 33 -11.80 4.37 0.66
C GLU A 33 -12.96 5.37 0.79
N LEU A 34 -13.40 5.96 -0.32
CA LEU A 34 -14.56 6.84 -0.34
C LEU A 34 -15.86 6.12 0.04
N GLY A 35 -16.00 4.85 -0.32
CA GLY A 35 -17.13 4.01 0.05
C GLY A 35 -17.23 3.79 1.56
N VAL A 36 -16.10 3.51 2.22
CA VAL A 36 -16.03 3.41 3.69
C VAL A 36 -16.38 4.73 4.35
N LEU A 37 -15.83 5.85 3.87
CA LEU A 37 -16.15 7.18 4.37
C LEU A 37 -17.63 7.54 4.18
N ALA A 38 -18.26 7.00 3.13
CA ALA A 38 -19.70 7.18 2.87
C ALA A 38 -20.60 6.21 3.66
N GLY A 39 -20.02 5.32 4.46
CA GLY A 39 -20.73 4.40 5.34
C GLY A 39 -20.89 2.98 4.81
N ALA A 40 -20.07 2.52 3.87
CA ALA A 40 -19.91 1.09 3.60
C ALA A 40 -19.22 0.43 4.80
N GLU A 41 -19.71 -0.74 5.19
CA GLU A 41 -19.24 -1.47 6.38
C GLU A 41 -18.27 -2.59 6.00
N GLU A 42 -18.33 -3.02 4.74
CA GLU A 42 -17.50 -4.10 4.21
C GLU A 42 -17.00 -3.74 2.80
N ILE A 43 -15.75 -4.11 2.51
CA ILE A 43 -15.17 -4.03 1.17
C ILE A 43 -14.74 -5.44 0.76
N GLU A 44 -15.23 -5.90 -0.36
CA GLU A 44 -14.77 -7.13 -0.99
C GLU A 44 -13.74 -6.82 -2.07
N GLY A 45 -12.61 -7.51 -2.02
CA GLY A 45 -11.55 -7.37 -2.98
C GLY A 45 -10.70 -8.63 -3.07
N THR A 46 -9.53 -8.52 -3.68
CA THR A 46 -8.63 -9.65 -3.90
C THR A 46 -7.19 -9.27 -3.56
N LEU A 47 -6.37 -10.26 -3.24
CA LEU A 47 -4.94 -10.05 -3.09
C LEU A 47 -4.34 -9.52 -4.39
N PHE A 48 -3.63 -8.39 -4.29
CA PHE A 48 -2.95 -7.71 -5.39
C PHE A 48 -3.86 -7.34 -6.57
N GLY A 49 -5.17 -7.25 -6.33
CA GLY A 49 -6.14 -6.83 -7.34
C GLY A 49 -6.47 -7.87 -8.39
N ASN A 50 -6.26 -9.16 -8.11
CA ASN A 50 -6.62 -10.23 -9.04
C ASN A 50 -8.12 -10.21 -9.37
N GLY A 51 -8.50 -10.67 -10.55
CA GLY A 51 -9.89 -10.77 -10.98
C GLY A 51 -10.08 -10.57 -12.46
N GLU A 52 -11.33 -10.52 -12.87
CA GLU A 52 -11.71 -10.33 -14.26
C GLU A 52 -11.30 -8.94 -14.79
N ARG A 53 -11.01 -8.86 -16.07
CA ARG A 53 -10.62 -7.65 -16.81
C ARG A 53 -9.36 -6.99 -16.19
N THR A 54 -9.50 -5.84 -15.55
CA THR A 54 -8.43 -5.13 -14.82
C THR A 54 -8.30 -5.56 -13.36
N GLY A 55 -9.14 -6.50 -12.93
CA GLY A 55 -9.18 -7.03 -11.56
C GLY A 55 -10.15 -6.29 -10.64
N ASN A 56 -10.15 -6.73 -9.40
CA ASN A 56 -10.92 -6.15 -8.29
C ASN A 56 -10.07 -5.11 -7.55
N VAL A 57 -10.64 -4.47 -6.52
CA VAL A 57 -9.83 -3.67 -5.60
C VAL A 57 -8.74 -4.54 -4.97
N ASP A 58 -7.53 -4.02 -4.91
CA ASP A 58 -6.44 -4.65 -4.19
C ASP A 58 -6.60 -4.43 -2.67
N ILE A 59 -6.96 -5.49 -1.95
CA ILE A 59 -7.15 -5.43 -0.50
C ILE A 59 -5.85 -5.20 0.27
N VAL A 60 -4.69 -5.58 -0.27
CA VAL A 60 -3.40 -5.26 0.35
C VAL A 60 -3.18 -3.76 0.35
N THR A 61 -3.33 -3.12 -0.80
CA THR A 61 -3.18 -1.67 -0.92
C THR A 61 -4.22 -0.95 -0.07
N LEU A 62 -5.49 -1.35 -0.10
CA LEU A 62 -6.54 -0.74 0.71
C LEU A 62 -6.25 -0.84 2.21
N ALA A 63 -5.91 -2.03 2.69
CA ALA A 63 -5.61 -2.27 4.10
C ALA A 63 -4.39 -1.47 4.57
N MET A 64 -3.32 -1.44 3.79
CA MET A 64 -2.12 -0.69 4.14
C MET A 64 -2.33 0.82 4.07
N ASN A 65 -3.20 1.31 3.19
CA ASN A 65 -3.63 2.71 3.20
C ASN A 65 -4.36 3.06 4.50
N LEU A 66 -5.31 2.24 4.93
CA LEU A 66 -6.00 2.41 6.22
C LEU A 66 -5.00 2.40 7.38
N TYR A 67 -4.09 1.44 7.40
CA TYR A 67 -3.03 1.35 8.40
C TYR A 67 -2.16 2.61 8.44
N SER A 68 -1.75 3.14 7.30
CA SER A 68 -0.96 4.38 7.22
C SER A 68 -1.68 5.61 7.77
N HIS A 69 -3.01 5.57 7.81
CA HIS A 69 -3.87 6.58 8.43
C HIS A 69 -4.20 6.28 9.92
N GLY A 70 -3.62 5.22 10.50
CA GLY A 70 -3.84 4.83 11.88
C GLY A 70 -5.14 4.05 12.11
N VAL A 71 -5.71 3.48 11.06
CA VAL A 71 -6.88 2.60 11.15
C VAL A 71 -6.43 1.16 11.00
N ASP A 72 -6.64 0.35 12.03
CA ASP A 72 -6.31 -1.08 12.00
C ASP A 72 -7.27 -1.82 11.06
N PRO A 73 -6.79 -2.37 9.94
CA PRO A 73 -7.63 -3.13 9.00
C PRO A 73 -7.97 -4.53 9.51
N GLN A 74 -7.45 -4.94 10.66
CA GLN A 74 -7.58 -6.29 11.25
C GLN A 74 -7.09 -7.40 10.31
N LEU A 75 -6.12 -7.09 9.46
CA LEU A 75 -5.44 -8.00 8.54
C LEU A 75 -3.95 -7.99 8.82
N ASP A 76 -3.34 -9.16 8.83
CA ASP A 76 -1.90 -9.31 9.07
C ASP A 76 -1.13 -9.41 7.75
N PHE A 77 -0.43 -8.33 7.41
CA PHE A 77 0.52 -8.25 6.30
C PHE A 77 1.97 -8.11 6.77
N SER A 78 2.28 -8.44 8.01
CA SER A 78 3.63 -8.33 8.58
C SER A 78 4.68 -9.19 7.87
N ASN A 79 4.26 -10.18 7.08
CA ASN A 79 5.13 -10.95 6.18
C ASN A 79 4.58 -10.94 4.74
N LEU A 80 4.47 -9.76 4.17
CA LEU A 80 3.95 -9.56 2.81
C LEU A 80 4.76 -10.29 1.72
N PRO A 81 6.11 -10.44 1.82
CA PRO A 81 6.88 -11.25 0.88
C PRO A 81 6.40 -12.70 0.77
N GLU A 82 6.09 -13.36 1.89
CA GLU A 82 5.57 -14.73 1.90
C GLU A 82 4.17 -14.83 1.28
N ILE A 83 3.31 -13.86 1.58
CA ILE A 83 1.95 -13.76 0.98
C ILE A 83 2.05 -13.62 -0.53
N ARG A 84 2.96 -12.76 -1.01
CA ARG A 84 3.24 -12.58 -2.43
C ARG A 84 3.73 -13.88 -3.08
N GLU A 85 4.70 -14.57 -2.47
CA GLU A 85 5.23 -15.84 -2.97
C GLU A 85 4.14 -16.90 -3.12
N LYS A 86 3.30 -17.05 -2.10
CA LYS A 86 2.14 -17.97 -2.13
C LYS A 86 1.16 -17.59 -3.25
N TYR A 87 0.81 -16.31 -3.34
CA TYR A 87 -0.06 -15.81 -4.40
C TYR A 87 0.50 -16.14 -5.79
N GLU A 88 1.77 -15.79 -6.05
CA GLU A 88 2.42 -16.06 -7.35
C GLU A 88 2.51 -17.56 -7.67
N THR A 89 2.71 -18.40 -6.64
CA THR A 89 2.78 -19.85 -6.80
C THR A 89 1.44 -20.44 -7.18
N PHE A 90 0.35 -20.04 -6.50
CA PHE A 90 -0.97 -20.60 -6.73
C PHE A 90 -1.64 -20.07 -7.99
N THR A 91 -1.52 -18.78 -8.25
CA THR A 91 -2.18 -18.15 -9.39
C THR A 91 -1.36 -18.21 -10.69
N ARG A 92 -0.06 -18.46 -10.60
CA ARG A 92 0.91 -18.33 -11.72
C ARG A 92 0.99 -16.91 -12.29
N MET A 93 0.50 -15.91 -11.57
CA MET A 93 0.55 -14.50 -11.95
C MET A 93 1.60 -13.79 -11.11
N LYS A 94 2.33 -12.87 -11.73
CA LYS A 94 3.34 -12.06 -11.04
C LYS A 94 2.76 -10.78 -10.47
N VAL A 95 3.15 -10.44 -9.26
CA VAL A 95 2.90 -9.12 -8.68
C VAL A 95 3.83 -8.11 -9.34
N GLY A 96 3.29 -6.98 -9.79
CA GLY A 96 4.06 -5.96 -10.48
C GLY A 96 5.16 -5.35 -9.61
N GLU A 97 6.33 -5.03 -10.20
CA GLU A 97 7.47 -4.45 -9.48
C GLU A 97 7.15 -3.13 -8.75
N ARG A 98 6.12 -2.42 -9.19
CA ARG A 98 5.64 -1.15 -8.62
C ARG A 98 4.30 -1.27 -7.92
N GLN A 99 3.84 -2.51 -7.64
CA GLN A 99 2.62 -2.72 -6.86
C GLN A 99 2.79 -2.07 -5.48
N PRO A 100 1.87 -1.20 -5.04
CA PRO A 100 1.99 -0.55 -3.74
C PRO A 100 2.27 -1.55 -2.62
N TYR A 101 3.18 -1.23 -1.72
CA TYR A 101 3.65 -2.01 -0.58
C TYR A 101 4.33 -3.35 -0.90
N ALA A 102 3.99 -4.01 -1.99
CA ALA A 102 4.41 -5.39 -2.31
C ALA A 102 5.47 -5.51 -3.41
N GLY A 103 5.55 -4.55 -4.30
CA GLY A 103 6.46 -4.59 -5.45
C GLY A 103 7.94 -4.46 -5.05
N ASP A 104 8.84 -4.98 -5.87
CA ASP A 104 10.27 -4.99 -5.57
C ASP A 104 10.89 -3.59 -5.49
N LEU A 105 10.30 -2.60 -6.16
CA LEU A 105 10.84 -1.25 -6.27
C LEU A 105 10.22 -0.24 -5.31
N VAL A 106 9.22 -0.62 -4.51
CA VAL A 106 8.40 0.35 -3.76
C VAL A 106 9.11 0.95 -2.53
N PHE A 107 10.14 0.30 -2.02
CA PHE A 107 10.96 0.78 -0.90
C PHE A 107 12.39 1.16 -1.32
N SER A 108 12.60 1.43 -2.60
CA SER A 108 13.88 1.89 -3.12
C SER A 108 13.76 3.30 -3.71
N ALA A 109 14.82 4.09 -3.62
CA ALA A 109 14.91 5.40 -4.23
C ALA A 109 16.12 5.44 -5.18
N PHE A 110 15.94 6.04 -6.36
CA PHE A 110 16.99 6.13 -7.39
C PHE A 110 17.63 7.52 -7.45
N SER A 111 16.91 8.55 -7.00
CA SER A 111 17.42 9.92 -6.96
C SER A 111 18.25 10.16 -5.69
N GLY A 112 19.44 10.72 -5.82
CA GLY A 112 20.31 11.05 -4.68
C GLY A 112 19.65 11.99 -3.67
N SER A 113 18.80 12.92 -4.11
CA SER A 113 18.04 13.81 -3.21
C SER A 113 16.97 13.05 -2.40
N HIS A 114 16.33 12.04 -3.00
CA HIS A 114 15.36 11.20 -2.28
C HIS A 114 16.06 10.29 -1.26
N GLN A 115 17.19 9.68 -1.65
CA GLN A 115 18.00 8.85 -0.75
C GLN A 115 18.50 9.65 0.45
N ASP A 116 19.02 10.86 0.23
CA ASP A 116 19.47 11.78 1.29
C ASP A 116 18.31 12.16 2.24
N ALA A 117 17.14 12.48 1.69
CA ALA A 117 15.96 12.80 2.49
C ALA A 117 15.48 11.63 3.35
N ILE A 118 15.45 10.41 2.79
CA ILE A 118 15.09 9.19 3.53
C ILE A 118 16.11 8.93 4.65
N SER A 119 17.41 8.96 4.35
CA SER A 119 18.47 8.75 5.34
C SER A 119 18.40 9.75 6.49
N LYS A 120 18.20 11.03 6.19
CA LYS A 120 18.04 12.09 7.19
C LYS A 120 16.76 11.88 8.02
N GLY A 121 15.66 11.48 7.37
CA GLY A 121 14.40 11.18 8.04
C GLY A 121 14.51 10.01 9.00
N MET A 122 15.19 8.93 8.61
CA MET A 122 15.48 7.78 9.47
C MET A 122 16.32 8.18 10.69
N ALA A 123 17.46 8.87 10.45
CA ALA A 123 18.35 9.32 11.52
C ALA A 123 17.65 10.28 12.51
N TRP A 124 16.85 11.22 12.00
CA TRP A 124 16.10 12.15 12.84
C TRP A 124 15.02 11.44 13.68
N ARG A 125 14.31 10.48 13.09
CA ARG A 125 13.32 9.68 13.81
C ARG A 125 13.97 8.88 14.96
N GLU A 126 15.12 8.28 14.72
CA GLU A 126 15.90 7.54 15.72
C GLU A 126 16.41 8.47 16.84
N GLU A 127 17.02 9.61 16.49
CA GLU A 127 17.52 10.62 17.44
C GLU A 127 16.39 11.13 18.37
N LYS A 128 15.21 11.42 17.80
CA LYS A 128 14.07 11.97 18.55
C LYS A 128 13.20 10.89 19.19
N LYS A 129 13.49 9.61 18.96
CA LYS A 129 12.70 8.45 19.45
C LYS A 129 11.21 8.59 19.13
N LEU A 130 10.90 8.94 17.87
CA LEU A 130 9.51 9.16 17.46
C LEU A 130 8.81 7.82 17.22
N ASP A 131 7.68 7.60 17.86
CA ASP A 131 6.82 6.44 17.62
C ASP A 131 6.12 6.53 16.26
N LYS A 132 5.74 7.76 15.87
CA LYS A 132 5.05 7.99 14.61
C LYS A 132 6.01 7.91 13.42
N TRP A 133 5.59 7.22 12.36
CA TRP A 133 6.32 7.20 11.09
C TRP A 133 6.26 8.55 10.39
N THR A 134 7.41 9.12 10.05
CA THR A 134 7.54 10.45 9.44
C THR A 134 8.64 10.53 8.39
N VAL A 135 9.11 9.38 7.88
CA VAL A 135 10.19 9.33 6.90
C VAL A 135 9.68 9.77 5.53
N PRO A 136 10.32 10.76 4.87
CA PRO A 136 9.92 11.21 3.54
C PRO A 136 9.92 10.07 2.51
N TYR A 137 9.02 10.13 1.55
CA TYR A 137 8.88 9.18 0.42
C TYR A 137 8.50 7.73 0.80
N LEU A 138 8.46 7.40 2.08
CA LEU A 138 8.04 6.08 2.54
C LEU A 138 6.72 6.22 3.34
N PRO A 139 5.60 5.69 2.84
CA PRO A 139 4.30 5.87 3.49
C PRO A 139 4.17 5.12 4.81
N ILE A 140 4.95 4.05 5.01
CA ILE A 140 5.02 3.22 6.22
C ILE A 140 6.47 2.82 6.50
N ASP A 141 6.74 2.29 7.69
CA ASP A 141 7.98 1.57 7.93
C ASP A 141 7.98 0.26 7.10
N PRO A 142 8.96 0.03 6.23
CA PRO A 142 9.05 -1.22 5.49
C PRO A 142 9.01 -2.47 6.37
N LYS A 143 9.44 -2.37 7.63
CA LYS A 143 9.39 -3.47 8.61
C LYS A 143 7.96 -3.89 8.94
N ASP A 144 6.99 -2.99 8.83
CA ASP A 144 5.58 -3.30 9.10
C ASP A 144 5.02 -4.35 8.13
N VAL A 145 5.64 -4.50 6.97
CA VAL A 145 5.29 -5.49 5.95
C VAL A 145 6.39 -6.57 5.76
N GLY A 146 7.29 -6.71 6.73
CA GLY A 146 8.36 -7.72 6.70
C GLY A 146 9.48 -7.42 5.69
N ARG A 147 9.68 -6.14 5.35
CA ARG A 147 10.73 -5.67 4.44
C ARG A 147 11.70 -4.72 5.11
N THR A 148 12.76 -4.37 4.43
CA THR A 148 13.70 -3.33 4.84
C THR A 148 13.76 -2.24 3.79
N TYR A 149 14.17 -1.04 4.18
CA TYR A 149 14.55 -0.03 3.21
C TYR A 149 15.83 -0.49 2.51
N GLU A 150 15.75 -0.70 1.21
CA GLU A 150 16.86 -1.20 0.41
C GLU A 150 17.76 -0.04 -0.03
N ALA A 151 18.47 0.56 0.93
CA ALA A 151 19.49 1.58 0.63
C ALA A 151 20.66 0.99 -0.18
N ASP A 152 20.91 -0.30 0.00
CA ASP A 152 22.06 -0.99 -0.61
C ASP A 152 21.82 -1.39 -2.06
N VAL A 153 20.58 -1.33 -2.56
CA VAL A 153 20.31 -1.48 -3.99
C VAL A 153 20.41 -0.11 -4.66
N ILE A 154 21.60 0.48 -4.61
CA ILE A 154 21.93 1.64 -5.45
C ILE A 154 21.92 1.17 -6.91
N ARG A 155 20.73 1.12 -7.48
CA ARG A 155 20.60 0.92 -8.93
C ARG A 155 20.97 2.22 -9.62
N ILE A 156 22.27 2.35 -9.94
CA ILE A 156 22.73 3.44 -10.80
C ILE A 156 22.06 3.26 -12.15
N ASN A 157 21.35 4.29 -12.57
CA ASN A 157 20.78 4.37 -13.91
C ASN A 157 21.11 5.74 -14.53
N SER A 158 20.68 5.97 -15.76
CA SER A 158 20.92 7.23 -16.48
C SER A 158 20.37 8.48 -15.78
N GLN A 159 19.56 8.34 -14.74
CA GLN A 159 18.96 9.43 -13.96
C GLN A 159 19.65 9.62 -12.61
N SER A 160 20.62 8.80 -12.27
CA SER A 160 21.38 8.92 -11.02
C SER A 160 22.28 10.14 -11.07
N GLY A 161 22.09 11.09 -10.16
CA GLY A 161 22.92 12.29 -10.03
C GLY A 161 24.22 12.02 -9.24
N LYS A 162 25.07 13.06 -9.13
CA LYS A 162 26.36 13.00 -8.41
C LYS A 162 26.24 12.43 -6.98
N GLY A 163 25.15 12.71 -6.27
CA GLY A 163 24.91 12.21 -4.92
C GLY A 163 24.69 10.70 -4.86
N GLY A 164 24.05 10.11 -5.85
CA GLY A 164 23.87 8.65 -5.92
C GLY A 164 25.15 7.90 -6.29
N VAL A 165 26.02 8.52 -7.10
CA VAL A 165 27.33 7.96 -7.49
C VAL A 165 28.37 8.11 -6.38
N ALA A 166 28.27 9.12 -5.55
CA ALA A 166 29.21 9.35 -4.44
C ALA A 166 28.95 8.49 -3.20
N TYR A 167 27.85 7.73 -3.19
CA TYR A 167 27.45 6.86 -2.08
C TYR A 167 28.01 5.44 -2.23
N ILE A 168 28.64 5.13 -3.36
CA ILE A 168 29.37 3.89 -3.64
C ILE A 168 30.84 4.08 -3.35
#